data_5e8cdddf7a22401aebae8c4a40f830ed
#
_entry.id   5e8cdddf7a22401aebae8c4a40f830ed
#
_cell.length_a   1.000
_cell.length_b   1.000
_cell.length_c   1.000
_cell.angle_alpha   90.00
_cell.angle_beta   90.00
_cell.angle_gamma   90.00
#
_symmetry.space_group_name_H-M   'P 1'
#
loop_
_entity.id
_entity.type
_entity.pdbx_description
1 polymer ?
#
loop_
_entity_poly.entity_id
_entity_poly.type
_entity_poly.pdbx_seq_one_letter_code
_entity_poly.pdbx_strand_id
1 'polypeptide(L)'
;CKRDDEAWFITMNKLEIDEYDQTASGTGAVLNFMGLPIIGTPWFAFPISQERRSGFLVPTYGMSSTRGLDLTIPYYFNIAPNYDLTLTPRVMSKRGVMLDTQARFLYNDFSTVVDYSYLPDDRITKENRSSVHVDSQYRKDRLSARVNYNRVSDDDFITDFSGNIRESSETVLPQDYSVRYDETYWNTAINVQKNQTLDVNGIHSTKPYERVPQIVFNGYNGNWNGFELNTTLDATRFESPYMVNGDRFVFEQSAAYPFRGAGWFVVPKATFLGTWYQLRDIKDSEKAQFDDCLLYTSDAADDRI
;
A
#
# COMPACT_ATOMS: atom_id res chain seq x y z
N CYS A 1 17.40 36.73 9.15
CA CYS A 1 17.08 36.64 7.71
C CYS A 1 15.56 36.74 7.55
N LYS A 2 15.07 37.90 7.08
CA LYS A 2 13.70 38.05 6.58
C LYS A 2 13.64 37.29 5.24
N ARG A 3 12.78 36.31 5.09
CA ARG A 3 12.32 35.87 3.79
C ARG A 3 11.21 36.81 3.37
N ASP A 4 11.54 37.73 2.50
CA ASP A 4 10.62 38.73 1.95
C ASP A 4 9.95 38.25 0.63
N ASP A 5 9.96 36.99 0.32
CA ASP A 5 9.26 36.42 -0.83
C ASP A 5 7.95 35.79 -0.40
N GLU A 6 6.91 36.59 -0.28
CA GLU A 6 5.52 36.15 -0.22
C GLU A 6 5.09 35.58 -1.57
N ALA A 7 5.56 34.35 -1.88
CA ALA A 7 5.19 33.72 -3.13
C ALA A 7 3.67 33.50 -3.21
N TRP A 8 3.03 33.25 -2.06
CA TRP A 8 1.59 33.03 -1.93
C TRP A 8 1.00 33.99 -0.91
N PHE A 9 -0.04 34.74 -1.29
CA PHE A 9 -0.83 35.53 -0.36
C PHE A 9 -2.30 35.57 -0.80
N ILE A 10 -3.18 35.78 0.17
CA ILE A 10 -4.61 35.94 -0.07
C ILE A 10 -4.96 37.40 0.20
N THR A 11 -5.53 38.06 -0.81
CA THR A 11 -6.16 39.38 -0.65
C THR A 11 -7.66 39.19 -0.44
N MET A 12 -8.26 39.95 0.43
CA MET A 12 -9.72 39.87 0.70
C MET A 12 -10.28 41.23 1.05
N ASN A 13 -11.57 41.44 0.77
CA ASN A 13 -12.24 42.72 1.06
C ASN A 13 -12.59 42.88 2.53
N LYS A 14 -13.00 41.77 3.18
CA LYS A 14 -13.37 41.75 4.60
C LYS A 14 -12.91 40.41 5.19
N LEU A 15 -12.34 40.50 6.41
CA LEU A 15 -12.00 39.36 7.25
C LEU A 15 -12.77 39.47 8.55
N GLU A 16 -13.52 38.44 8.90
CA GLU A 16 -14.19 38.26 10.18
C GLU A 16 -13.57 37.07 10.90
N ILE A 17 -13.19 37.27 12.15
CA ILE A 17 -12.65 36.20 13.00
C ILE A 17 -13.69 35.97 14.11
N ASP A 18 -14.24 34.75 14.11
CA ASP A 18 -15.12 34.27 15.15
C ASP A 18 -14.30 33.41 16.13
N GLU A 19 -14.01 33.98 17.31
CA GLU A 19 -13.25 33.28 18.34
C GLU A 19 -14.06 32.19 19.02
N TYR A 20 -15.39 32.29 19.01
CA TYR A 20 -16.27 31.28 19.62
C TYR A 20 -16.31 30.02 18.75
N ASP A 21 -16.55 30.20 17.45
CA ASP A 21 -16.52 29.11 16.47
C ASP A 21 -15.13 28.78 15.95
N GLN A 22 -14.11 29.51 16.45
CA GLN A 22 -12.71 29.30 16.02
C GLN A 22 -12.56 29.30 14.50
N THR A 23 -13.23 30.23 13.83
CA THR A 23 -13.28 30.31 12.36
C THR A 23 -12.94 31.73 11.90
N ALA A 24 -12.11 31.83 10.87
CA ALA A 24 -11.92 33.05 10.11
C ALA A 24 -12.67 32.94 8.79
N SER A 25 -13.49 33.95 8.47
CA SER A 25 -14.20 34.02 7.20
C SER A 25 -13.89 35.33 6.49
N GLY A 26 -13.87 35.31 5.17
CA GLY A 26 -13.62 36.49 4.36
C GLY A 26 -14.49 36.54 3.12
N THR A 27 -14.72 37.75 2.62
CA THR A 27 -15.44 37.98 1.37
C THR A 27 -14.52 38.57 0.31
N GLY A 28 -14.75 38.21 -0.98
CA GLY A 28 -13.95 38.66 -2.10
C GLY A 28 -12.49 38.23 -1.98
N ALA A 29 -12.24 37.00 -1.57
CA ALA A 29 -10.91 36.49 -1.42
C ALA A 29 -10.30 36.11 -2.78
N VAL A 30 -9.05 36.54 -3.01
CA VAL A 30 -8.27 36.20 -4.19
C VAL A 30 -6.93 35.62 -3.75
N LEU A 31 -6.67 34.38 -4.13
CA LEU A 31 -5.38 33.75 -3.96
C LEU A 31 -4.44 34.26 -5.05
N ASN A 32 -3.34 34.86 -4.62
CA ASN A 32 -2.29 35.38 -5.51
C ASN A 32 -1.02 34.53 -5.39
N PHE A 33 -0.36 34.32 -6.51
CA PHE A 33 0.95 33.71 -6.57
C PHE A 33 1.91 34.60 -7.36
N MET A 34 3.03 35.01 -6.75
CA MET A 34 3.98 35.92 -7.32
C MET A 34 3.34 37.21 -7.88
N GLY A 35 2.29 37.69 -7.21
CA GLY A 35 1.54 38.88 -7.62
C GLY A 35 0.48 38.68 -8.70
N LEU A 36 0.32 37.45 -9.22
CA LEU A 36 -0.70 37.12 -10.21
C LEU A 36 -1.92 36.48 -9.50
N PRO A 37 -3.17 36.93 -9.77
CA PRO A 37 -4.37 36.32 -9.25
C PRO A 37 -4.61 34.94 -9.90
N ILE A 38 -4.69 33.88 -9.08
CA ILE A 38 -4.88 32.51 -9.56
C ILE A 38 -6.35 32.09 -9.45
N ILE A 39 -6.96 32.29 -8.29
CA ILE A 39 -8.32 31.89 -7.99
C ILE A 39 -8.98 32.97 -7.14
N GLY A 40 -10.18 33.40 -7.55
CA GLY A 40 -11.04 34.27 -6.77
C GLY A 40 -12.27 33.53 -6.26
N THR A 41 -12.64 33.77 -5.00
CA THR A 41 -13.88 33.26 -4.42
C THR A 41 -14.67 34.39 -3.78
N PRO A 42 -16.00 34.45 -3.96
CA PRO A 42 -16.81 35.48 -3.33
C PRO A 42 -16.84 35.35 -1.82
N TRP A 43 -16.64 34.14 -1.30
CA TRP A 43 -16.60 33.82 0.12
C TRP A 43 -15.57 32.73 0.41
N PHE A 44 -14.90 32.87 1.55
CA PHE A 44 -13.87 31.95 1.99
C PHE A 44 -13.90 31.85 3.50
N ALA A 45 -13.81 30.63 4.05
CA ALA A 45 -13.69 30.40 5.47
C ALA A 45 -12.67 29.32 5.77
N PHE A 46 -11.94 29.49 6.87
CA PHE A 46 -10.95 28.50 7.33
C PHE A 46 -10.94 28.43 8.86
N PRO A 47 -10.66 27.25 9.42
CA PRO A 47 -10.53 27.09 10.87
C PRO A 47 -9.23 27.76 11.34
N ILE A 48 -9.30 28.46 12.46
CA ILE A 48 -8.14 28.98 13.20
C ILE A 48 -7.74 28.05 14.35
N SER A 49 -8.53 27.00 14.61
CA SER A 49 -8.26 25.92 15.54
C SER A 49 -7.65 24.71 14.83
N GLN A 50 -7.12 23.76 15.62
CA GLN A 50 -6.64 22.47 15.10
C GLN A 50 -7.77 21.45 14.84
N GLU A 51 -9.02 21.86 14.97
CA GLU A 51 -10.17 21.00 14.72
C GLU A 51 -10.34 20.69 13.22
N ARG A 52 -10.74 19.48 12.93
CA ARG A 52 -11.03 19.06 11.54
C ARG A 52 -12.34 19.71 11.08
N ARG A 53 -12.29 20.46 10.00
CA ARG A 53 -13.46 21.12 9.38
C ARG A 53 -13.46 20.91 7.87
N SER A 54 -14.65 20.86 7.29
CA SER A 54 -14.81 20.81 5.84
C SER A 54 -14.36 22.12 5.20
N GLY A 55 -13.66 22.02 4.08
CA GLY A 55 -13.17 23.21 3.36
C GLY A 55 -12.19 22.89 2.23
N PHE A 56 -11.87 23.91 1.48
CA PHE A 56 -10.82 23.83 0.47
C PHE A 56 -9.45 23.66 1.11
N LEU A 57 -8.67 22.72 0.59
CA LEU A 57 -7.25 22.57 0.90
C LEU A 57 -6.42 23.43 -0.07
N VAL A 58 -5.14 23.53 0.23
CA VAL A 58 -4.23 24.33 -0.59
C VAL A 58 -4.19 23.77 -2.03
N PRO A 59 -4.57 24.56 -3.04
CA PRO A 59 -4.46 24.13 -4.42
C PRO A 59 -3.01 23.98 -4.82
N THR A 60 -2.75 23.03 -5.72
CA THR A 60 -1.41 22.85 -6.31
C THR A 60 -1.48 23.02 -7.82
N TYR A 61 -0.38 23.50 -8.40
CA TYR A 61 -0.26 23.62 -9.84
C TYR A 61 1.11 23.14 -10.28
N GLY A 62 1.19 22.71 -11.52
CA GLY A 62 2.41 22.24 -12.13
C GLY A 62 2.34 22.33 -13.65
N MET A 63 3.47 22.08 -14.31
CA MET A 63 3.55 21.97 -15.75
C MET A 63 4.36 20.72 -16.11
N SER A 64 3.85 19.93 -17.03
CA SER A 64 4.48 18.70 -17.49
C SER A 64 4.35 18.57 -19.00
N SER A 65 5.32 17.89 -19.64
CA SER A 65 5.24 17.56 -21.06
C SER A 65 4.03 16.65 -21.39
N THR A 66 3.67 15.77 -20.47
CA THR A 66 2.58 14.78 -20.65
C THR A 66 1.20 15.33 -20.29
N ARG A 67 1.09 16.23 -19.29
CA ARG A 67 -0.17 16.76 -18.78
C ARG A 67 -0.48 18.19 -19.22
N GLY A 68 0.56 18.95 -19.63
CA GLY A 68 0.46 20.39 -19.85
C GLY A 68 0.37 21.14 -18.53
N LEU A 69 -0.43 22.21 -18.48
CA LEU A 69 -0.78 22.88 -17.23
C LEU A 69 -1.67 21.92 -16.42
N ASP A 70 -1.33 21.71 -15.16
CA ASP A 70 -1.93 20.77 -14.23
C ASP A 70 -2.29 21.55 -12.95
N LEU A 71 -3.58 21.69 -12.67
CA LEU A 71 -4.12 22.41 -11.52
C LEU A 71 -5.00 21.47 -10.71
N THR A 72 -4.72 21.35 -9.40
CA THR A 72 -5.55 20.58 -8.47
C THR A 72 -6.18 21.49 -7.42
N ILE A 73 -7.45 21.25 -7.10
CA ILE A 73 -8.20 22.05 -6.13
C ILE A 73 -8.92 21.09 -5.16
N PRO A 74 -8.23 20.60 -4.12
CA PRO A 74 -8.82 19.64 -3.21
C PRO A 74 -9.88 20.28 -2.31
N TYR A 75 -10.97 19.57 -2.06
CA TYR A 75 -11.97 19.91 -1.05
C TYR A 75 -12.14 18.76 -0.07
N TYR A 76 -11.98 19.06 1.21
CA TYR A 76 -12.09 18.13 2.31
C TYR A 76 -13.48 18.19 2.94
N PHE A 77 -14.14 17.05 3.09
CA PHE A 77 -15.41 16.87 3.78
C PHE A 77 -15.16 16.18 5.13
N ASN A 78 -15.32 16.90 6.22
CA ASN A 78 -15.35 16.33 7.56
C ASN A 78 -16.77 15.82 7.86
N ILE A 79 -17.07 14.58 7.43
CA ILE A 79 -18.44 14.05 7.48
C ILE A 79 -18.77 13.60 8.90
N ALA A 80 -17.85 12.89 9.56
CA ALA A 80 -17.99 12.46 10.93
C ALA A 80 -16.61 12.33 11.60
N PRO A 81 -16.53 12.20 12.93
CA PRO A 81 -15.24 12.03 13.62
C PRO A 81 -14.41 10.83 13.13
N ASN A 82 -15.07 9.82 12.62
CA ASN A 82 -14.48 8.53 12.23
C ASN A 82 -14.48 8.27 10.73
N TYR A 83 -15.00 9.16 9.90
CA TYR A 83 -14.86 9.08 8.44
C TYR A 83 -14.90 10.44 7.76
N ASP A 84 -14.13 10.56 6.72
CA ASP A 84 -14.01 11.75 5.90
C ASP A 84 -13.81 11.41 4.42
N LEU A 85 -13.96 12.44 3.60
CA LEU A 85 -13.82 12.36 2.16
C LEU A 85 -13.04 13.57 1.65
N THR A 86 -12.09 13.36 0.76
CA THR A 86 -11.45 14.43 0.00
C THR A 86 -11.73 14.23 -1.48
N LEU A 87 -12.30 15.23 -2.11
CA LEU A 87 -12.47 15.28 -3.56
C LEU A 87 -11.46 16.25 -4.15
N THR A 88 -10.68 15.83 -5.12
CA THR A 88 -9.64 16.61 -5.75
C THR A 88 -9.83 16.66 -7.26
N PRO A 89 -10.63 17.61 -7.77
CA PRO A 89 -10.65 17.90 -9.20
C PRO A 89 -9.25 18.32 -9.67
N ARG A 90 -8.78 17.70 -10.71
CA ARG A 90 -7.48 17.94 -11.34
C ARG A 90 -7.68 18.29 -12.81
N VAL A 91 -7.39 19.53 -13.17
CA VAL A 91 -7.57 20.05 -14.52
C VAL A 91 -6.24 20.03 -15.24
N MET A 92 -6.15 19.24 -16.30
CA MET A 92 -4.96 19.09 -17.14
C MET A 92 -5.24 19.60 -18.55
N SER A 93 -4.47 20.59 -19.02
CA SER A 93 -4.75 21.25 -20.30
C SER A 93 -4.65 20.31 -21.50
N LYS A 94 -3.78 19.29 -21.45
CA LYS A 94 -3.59 18.31 -22.52
C LYS A 94 -4.48 17.08 -22.42
N ARG A 95 -4.96 16.70 -21.21
CA ARG A 95 -5.65 15.43 -20.97
C ARG A 95 -7.13 15.57 -20.61
N GLY A 96 -7.52 16.65 -19.96
CA GLY A 96 -8.89 16.86 -19.51
C GLY A 96 -9.02 17.05 -18.01
N VAL A 97 -10.13 16.59 -17.43
CA VAL A 97 -10.43 16.74 -16.01
C VAL A 97 -10.50 15.38 -15.35
N MET A 98 -9.61 15.12 -14.41
CA MET A 98 -9.58 13.93 -13.56
C MET A 98 -10.18 14.27 -12.19
N LEU A 99 -10.90 13.36 -11.61
CA LEU A 99 -11.37 13.45 -10.22
C LEU A 99 -10.63 12.41 -9.38
N ASP A 100 -9.82 12.90 -8.45
CA ASP A 100 -9.24 12.07 -7.42
C ASP A 100 -10.12 12.11 -6.17
N THR A 101 -10.41 10.96 -5.61
CA THR A 101 -11.27 10.77 -4.45
C THR A 101 -10.54 9.97 -3.41
N GLN A 102 -10.41 10.50 -2.19
CA GLN A 102 -9.88 9.75 -1.05
C GLN A 102 -10.96 9.66 0.03
N ALA A 103 -11.34 8.45 0.40
CA ALA A 103 -12.25 8.17 1.51
C ALA A 103 -11.50 7.45 2.63
N ARG A 104 -11.65 7.93 3.87
CA ARG A 104 -11.02 7.33 5.04
C ARG A 104 -12.06 6.97 6.08
N PHE A 105 -11.94 5.77 6.62
CA PHE A 105 -12.81 5.22 7.65
C PHE A 105 -11.98 4.71 8.81
N LEU A 106 -12.37 5.06 10.02
CA LEU A 106 -11.71 4.63 11.24
C LEU A 106 -12.76 4.20 12.27
N TYR A 107 -12.71 2.95 12.66
CA TYR A 107 -13.47 2.37 13.76
C TYR A 107 -12.51 1.73 14.76
N ASN A 108 -13.01 1.32 15.93
CA ASN A 108 -12.15 0.74 16.98
C ASN A 108 -11.28 -0.41 16.47
N ASP A 109 -11.84 -1.27 15.64
CA ASP A 109 -11.21 -2.51 15.18
C ASP A 109 -10.87 -2.49 13.67
N PHE A 110 -11.21 -1.41 12.97
CA PHE A 110 -11.15 -1.34 11.52
C PHE A 110 -10.72 0.04 11.03
N SER A 111 -9.74 0.08 10.14
CA SER A 111 -9.36 1.29 9.41
C SER A 111 -9.24 0.99 7.92
N THR A 112 -9.72 1.92 7.10
CA THR A 112 -9.65 1.81 5.63
C THR A 112 -9.38 3.16 5.02
N VAL A 113 -8.48 3.16 4.03
CA VAL A 113 -8.28 4.26 3.08
C VAL A 113 -8.60 3.72 1.70
N VAL A 114 -9.41 4.44 0.96
CA VAL A 114 -9.75 4.15 -0.44
C VAL A 114 -9.39 5.38 -1.25
N ASP A 115 -8.46 5.23 -2.18
CA ASP A 115 -8.13 6.23 -3.19
C ASP A 115 -8.64 5.75 -4.53
N TYR A 116 -9.40 6.61 -5.21
CA TYR A 116 -9.95 6.34 -6.53
C TYR A 116 -9.75 7.56 -7.42
N SER A 117 -9.11 7.35 -8.56
CA SER A 117 -8.94 8.38 -9.59
C SER A 117 -9.68 7.99 -10.85
N TYR A 118 -10.38 8.95 -11.46
CA TYR A 118 -11.11 8.74 -12.70
C TYR A 118 -10.94 9.92 -13.65
N LEU A 119 -10.45 9.63 -14.85
CA LEU A 119 -10.34 10.56 -15.96
C LEU A 119 -11.24 10.07 -17.11
N PRO A 120 -12.41 10.69 -17.33
CA PRO A 120 -13.24 10.39 -18.49
C PRO A 120 -12.60 10.98 -19.75
N ASP A 121 -12.63 10.23 -20.83
CA ASP A 121 -12.22 10.66 -22.18
C ASP A 121 -10.88 11.42 -22.19
N ASP A 122 -9.79 10.75 -21.79
CA ASP A 122 -8.43 11.33 -21.88
C ASP A 122 -8.21 11.84 -23.31
N ARG A 123 -7.94 13.14 -23.45
CA ARG A 123 -7.80 13.79 -24.77
C ARG A 123 -6.66 13.22 -25.60
N ILE A 124 -5.68 12.53 -25.01
CA ILE A 124 -4.54 11.91 -25.69
C ILE A 124 -4.89 10.49 -26.12
N THR A 125 -5.32 9.62 -25.18
CA THR A 125 -5.58 8.20 -25.44
C THR A 125 -6.99 7.94 -25.99
N LYS A 126 -7.93 8.88 -25.80
CA LYS A 126 -9.35 8.77 -26.15
C LYS A 126 -10.10 7.67 -25.39
N GLU A 127 -9.60 7.32 -24.22
CA GLU A 127 -10.13 6.28 -23.35
C GLU A 127 -10.44 6.82 -21.96
N ASN A 128 -11.31 6.12 -21.24
CA ASN A 128 -11.51 6.38 -19.82
C ASN A 128 -10.40 5.73 -19.04
N ARG A 129 -9.78 6.47 -18.13
CA ARG A 129 -8.67 5.99 -17.33
C ARG A 129 -8.99 6.07 -15.84
N SER A 130 -8.56 5.08 -15.10
CA SER A 130 -8.84 5.02 -13.66
C SER A 130 -7.76 4.31 -12.88
N SER A 131 -7.67 4.65 -11.59
CA SER A 131 -6.90 3.89 -10.62
C SER A 131 -7.71 3.67 -9.35
N VAL A 132 -7.44 2.59 -8.67
CA VAL A 132 -7.99 2.29 -7.36
C VAL A 132 -6.88 1.77 -6.45
N HIS A 133 -6.81 2.34 -5.25
CA HIS A 133 -5.98 1.86 -4.16
C HIS A 133 -6.84 1.70 -2.91
N VAL A 134 -6.73 0.54 -2.24
CA VAL A 134 -7.41 0.25 -0.99
C VAL A 134 -6.39 -0.29 0.01
N ASP A 135 -6.18 0.42 1.11
CA ASP A 135 -5.48 -0.12 2.30
C ASP A 135 -6.49 -0.25 3.43
N SER A 136 -6.73 -1.49 3.83
CA SER A 136 -7.71 -1.83 4.85
C SER A 136 -7.08 -2.73 5.89
N GLN A 137 -7.28 -2.39 7.16
CA GLN A 137 -6.76 -3.13 8.31
C GLN A 137 -7.88 -3.38 9.30
N TYR A 138 -8.00 -4.63 9.71
CA TYR A 138 -8.90 -5.07 10.76
C TYR A 138 -8.10 -5.76 11.85
N ARG A 139 -8.37 -5.42 13.11
CA ARG A 139 -7.77 -6.08 14.27
C ARG A 139 -8.76 -6.11 15.41
N LYS A 140 -9.11 -7.31 15.82
CA LYS A 140 -9.95 -7.54 16.99
C LYS A 140 -9.47 -8.77 17.73
N ASP A 141 -9.17 -8.61 19.02
CA ASP A 141 -8.66 -9.66 19.89
C ASP A 141 -7.45 -10.37 19.24
N ARG A 142 -7.62 -11.59 18.82
CA ARG A 142 -6.60 -12.46 18.21
C ARG A 142 -6.66 -12.52 16.69
N LEU A 143 -7.69 -11.92 16.11
CA LEU A 143 -7.89 -11.92 14.66
C LEU A 143 -7.40 -10.60 14.07
N SER A 144 -6.57 -10.69 13.05
CA SER A 144 -6.20 -9.55 12.21
C SER A 144 -6.37 -9.89 10.73
N ALA A 145 -6.79 -8.90 9.96
CA ALA A 145 -6.87 -9.00 8.51
C ALA A 145 -6.33 -7.74 7.87
N ARG A 146 -5.71 -7.88 6.71
CA ARG A 146 -5.23 -6.76 5.91
C ARG A 146 -5.54 -6.99 4.44
N VAL A 147 -5.94 -5.90 3.79
CA VAL A 147 -6.12 -5.82 2.34
C VAL A 147 -5.29 -4.65 1.85
N ASN A 148 -4.39 -4.88 0.90
CA ASN A 148 -3.71 -3.85 0.12
C ASN A 148 -3.97 -4.17 -1.36
N TYR A 149 -4.86 -3.40 -1.98
CA TYR A 149 -5.30 -3.63 -3.35
C TYR A 149 -4.95 -2.44 -4.22
N ASN A 150 -4.19 -2.67 -5.28
CA ASN A 150 -3.79 -1.66 -6.24
C ASN A 150 -4.17 -2.12 -7.64
N ARG A 151 -4.82 -1.24 -8.41
CA ARG A 151 -5.15 -1.51 -9.80
C ARG A 151 -5.25 -0.22 -10.60
N VAL A 152 -4.77 -0.26 -11.83
CA VAL A 152 -4.94 0.80 -12.83
C VAL A 152 -5.59 0.27 -14.09
N SER A 153 -6.18 1.16 -14.88
CA SER A 153 -6.88 0.82 -16.11
C SER A 153 -5.95 0.41 -17.24
N ASP A 154 -4.74 0.96 -17.25
CA ASP A 154 -3.77 0.82 -18.35
C ASP A 154 -2.33 0.94 -17.85
N ASP A 155 -1.39 0.47 -18.64
CA ASP A 155 0.02 0.32 -18.27
C ASP A 155 0.76 1.66 -18.08
N ASP A 156 0.30 2.71 -18.76
CA ASP A 156 0.94 4.03 -18.72
C ASP A 156 0.32 4.97 -17.68
N PHE A 157 -0.74 4.53 -16.95
CA PHE A 157 -1.45 5.37 -15.97
C PHE A 157 -0.51 5.97 -14.93
N ILE A 158 0.33 5.13 -14.32
CA ILE A 158 1.26 5.57 -13.25
C ILE A 158 2.30 6.55 -13.80
N THR A 159 2.88 6.25 -14.95
CA THR A 159 3.88 7.11 -15.60
C THR A 159 3.30 8.47 -16.00
N ASP A 160 2.08 8.50 -16.47
CA ASP A 160 1.41 9.71 -16.93
C ASP A 160 0.95 10.63 -15.80
N PHE A 161 0.48 10.09 -14.67
CA PHE A 161 -0.20 10.85 -13.62
C PHE A 161 0.54 10.96 -12.30
N SER A 162 1.57 10.14 -12.05
CA SER A 162 2.37 10.24 -10.82
C SER A 162 3.08 11.59 -10.70
N GLY A 163 3.24 12.03 -9.46
CA GLY A 163 3.88 13.29 -9.13
C GLY A 163 5.40 13.19 -8.96
N ASN A 164 5.95 11.99 -8.82
CA ASN A 164 7.36 11.77 -8.53
C ASN A 164 7.95 10.59 -9.32
N ILE A 165 9.28 10.59 -9.48
CA ILE A 165 10.03 9.61 -10.27
C ILE A 165 9.92 8.19 -9.67
N ARG A 166 9.84 8.07 -8.36
CA ARG A 166 9.77 6.76 -7.70
C ARG A 166 8.47 6.03 -8.04
N GLU A 167 7.35 6.72 -7.93
CA GLU A 167 6.04 6.18 -8.30
C GLU A 167 5.96 5.88 -9.79
N SER A 168 6.47 6.79 -10.65
CA SER A 168 6.46 6.59 -12.11
C SER A 168 7.29 5.41 -12.61
N SER A 169 8.15 4.84 -11.76
CA SER A 169 8.98 3.67 -12.07
C SER A 169 8.40 2.36 -11.58
N GLU A 170 7.22 2.39 -10.94
CA GLU A 170 6.59 1.20 -10.41
C GLU A 170 5.89 0.43 -11.54
N THR A 171 6.37 -0.77 -11.82
CA THR A 171 5.85 -1.64 -12.90
C THR A 171 5.06 -2.84 -12.37
N VAL A 172 5.02 -3.05 -11.06
CA VAL A 172 4.30 -4.14 -10.41
C VAL A 172 3.43 -3.60 -9.29
N LEU A 173 2.12 -3.70 -9.44
CA LEU A 173 1.15 -3.26 -8.44
C LEU A 173 0.67 -4.45 -7.61
N PRO A 174 1.02 -4.52 -6.32
CA PRO A 174 0.65 -5.63 -5.47
C PRO A 174 -0.84 -5.61 -5.10
N GLN A 175 -1.42 -6.80 -4.99
CA GLN A 175 -2.77 -7.06 -4.50
C GLN A 175 -2.66 -8.12 -3.41
N ASP A 176 -2.48 -7.66 -2.16
CA ASP A 176 -2.20 -8.50 -1.01
C ASP A 176 -3.41 -8.60 -0.09
N TYR A 177 -3.76 -9.81 0.26
CA TYR A 177 -4.81 -10.13 1.23
C TYR A 177 -4.24 -11.04 2.29
N SER A 178 -4.46 -10.72 3.54
CA SER A 178 -4.01 -11.58 4.65
C SER A 178 -5.05 -11.65 5.75
N VAL A 179 -5.20 -12.82 6.32
CA VAL A 179 -5.95 -13.07 7.55
C VAL A 179 -5.05 -13.85 8.48
N ARG A 180 -4.90 -13.37 9.70
CA ARG A 180 -4.04 -13.97 10.72
C ARG A 180 -4.79 -14.13 12.03
N TYR A 181 -4.60 -15.28 12.66
CA TYR A 181 -5.10 -15.59 13.98
C TYR A 181 -3.92 -15.91 14.93
N ASP A 182 -3.83 -15.18 16.03
CA ASP A 182 -2.73 -15.27 16.99
C ASP A 182 -3.21 -15.86 18.31
N GLU A 183 -2.63 -17.00 18.71
CA GLU A 183 -2.76 -17.61 20.03
C GLU A 183 -1.46 -17.43 20.83
N THR A 184 -1.50 -17.77 22.12
CA THR A 184 -0.32 -17.64 23.01
C THR A 184 0.86 -18.48 22.56
N TYR A 185 0.61 -19.67 22.03
CA TYR A 185 1.64 -20.62 21.63
C TYR A 185 1.68 -20.93 20.14
N TRP A 186 0.80 -20.36 19.36
CA TRP A 186 0.79 -20.54 17.91
C TRP A 186 0.07 -19.40 17.20
N ASN A 187 0.40 -19.24 15.95
CA ASN A 187 -0.36 -18.38 15.05
C ASN A 187 -0.52 -19.07 13.69
N THR A 188 -1.55 -18.69 13.00
CA THR A 188 -1.75 -19.09 11.60
C THR A 188 -2.12 -17.90 10.75
N ALA A 189 -1.64 -17.90 9.51
CA ALA A 189 -1.97 -16.87 8.55
C ALA A 189 -2.33 -17.50 7.20
N ILE A 190 -3.31 -16.92 6.54
CA ILE A 190 -3.65 -17.20 5.14
C ILE A 190 -3.36 -15.94 4.36
N ASN A 191 -2.46 -16.02 3.39
CA ASN A 191 -2.07 -14.92 2.52
C ASN A 191 -2.45 -15.25 1.07
N VAL A 192 -2.93 -14.25 0.36
CA VAL A 192 -3.11 -14.30 -1.08
C VAL A 192 -2.40 -13.08 -1.66
N GLN A 193 -1.45 -13.31 -2.54
CA GLN A 193 -0.73 -12.26 -3.24
C GLN A 193 -0.89 -12.42 -4.74
N LYS A 194 -1.46 -11.39 -5.36
CA LYS A 194 -1.53 -11.22 -6.81
C LYS A 194 -0.81 -9.95 -7.22
N ASN A 195 -0.57 -9.79 -8.51
CA ASN A 195 0.10 -8.63 -9.04
C ASN A 195 -0.53 -8.20 -10.38
N GLN A 196 -0.78 -6.91 -10.54
CA GLN A 196 -0.94 -6.32 -11.86
C GLN A 196 0.45 -5.86 -12.32
N THR A 197 0.94 -6.41 -13.42
CA THR A 197 2.21 -6.01 -14.04
C THR A 197 1.91 -5.04 -15.17
N LEU A 198 2.66 -3.95 -15.24
CA LEU A 198 2.49 -2.88 -16.22
C LEU A 198 3.59 -2.97 -17.27
N ASP A 199 3.21 -3.01 -18.52
CA ASP A 199 4.14 -3.00 -19.68
C ASP A 199 4.34 -1.57 -20.17
N VAL A 200 5.05 -0.77 -19.36
CA VAL A 200 5.26 0.65 -19.61
C VAL A 200 6.04 0.89 -20.89
N ASN A 201 5.54 1.77 -21.76
CA ASN A 201 6.13 2.09 -23.08
C ASN A 201 6.38 0.84 -23.97
N GLY A 202 5.57 -0.19 -23.82
CA GLY A 202 5.72 -1.45 -24.56
C GLY A 202 6.90 -2.31 -24.12
N ILE A 203 7.53 -1.99 -23.00
CA ILE A 203 8.59 -2.82 -22.40
C ILE A 203 7.91 -3.85 -21.50
N HIS A 204 8.03 -5.13 -21.88
CA HIS A 204 7.47 -6.22 -21.10
C HIS A 204 8.18 -6.36 -19.74
N SER A 205 7.43 -6.17 -18.68
CA SER A 205 7.89 -6.42 -17.32
C SER A 205 7.72 -7.88 -16.95
N THR A 206 8.71 -8.46 -16.28
CA THR A 206 8.62 -9.84 -15.80
C THR A 206 7.58 -9.94 -14.70
N LYS A 207 6.49 -10.66 -14.94
CA LYS A 207 5.47 -10.90 -13.92
C LYS A 207 6.02 -11.85 -12.85
N PRO A 208 6.09 -11.42 -11.56
CA PRO A 208 6.49 -12.31 -10.47
C PRO A 208 5.45 -13.41 -10.24
N TYR A 209 5.84 -14.49 -9.58
CA TYR A 209 4.90 -15.52 -9.14
C TYR A 209 3.83 -14.94 -8.22
N GLU A 210 2.60 -15.31 -8.46
CA GLU A 210 1.49 -15.11 -7.53
C GLU A 210 1.50 -16.22 -6.47
N ARG A 211 1.12 -15.91 -5.25
CA ARG A 211 0.93 -16.88 -4.15
C ARG A 211 -0.56 -16.98 -3.84
N VAL A 212 -1.19 -18.10 -4.26
CA VAL A 212 -2.66 -18.20 -4.28
C VAL A 212 -3.13 -19.62 -3.90
N PRO A 213 -3.32 -19.94 -2.62
CA PRO A 213 -2.95 -19.21 -1.40
C PRO A 213 -1.58 -19.60 -0.84
N GLN A 214 -1.12 -18.88 0.17
CA GLN A 214 -0.09 -19.31 1.12
C GLN A 214 -0.73 -19.48 2.49
N ILE A 215 -0.53 -20.63 3.13
CA ILE A 215 -0.98 -20.93 4.49
C ILE A 215 0.25 -21.14 5.35
N VAL A 216 0.40 -20.32 6.39
CA VAL A 216 1.53 -20.42 7.32
C VAL A 216 1.00 -20.71 8.71
N PHE A 217 1.60 -21.70 9.36
CA PHE A 217 1.39 -22.00 10.77
C PHE A 217 2.72 -21.92 11.50
N ASN A 218 2.76 -21.20 12.63
CA ASN A 218 3.90 -21.16 13.52
C ASN A 218 3.47 -21.58 14.92
N GLY A 219 4.14 -22.57 15.47
CA GLY A 219 3.97 -23.04 16.84
C GLY A 219 5.18 -22.79 17.68
N TYR A 220 4.98 -22.41 18.94
CA TYR A 220 6.04 -22.22 19.91
C TYR A 220 5.67 -22.90 21.23
N ASN A 221 6.56 -23.72 21.76
CA ASN A 221 6.45 -24.25 23.11
C ASN A 221 7.77 -24.02 23.84
N GLY A 222 7.78 -23.05 24.77
CA GLY A 222 8.97 -22.63 25.50
C GLY A 222 9.42 -23.57 26.61
N ASN A 223 8.67 -24.62 26.95
CA ASN A 223 9.06 -25.58 27.98
C ASN A 223 8.32 -26.92 27.86
N TRP A 224 8.71 -27.71 26.88
CA TRP A 224 8.28 -29.10 26.84
C TRP A 224 9.35 -29.99 27.44
N ASN A 225 9.21 -30.35 28.73
CA ASN A 225 10.24 -31.09 29.50
C ASN A 225 11.64 -30.46 29.44
N GLY A 226 11.73 -29.12 29.47
CA GLY A 226 12.97 -28.39 29.36
C GLY A 226 13.39 -28.01 27.94
N PHE A 227 12.70 -28.55 26.92
CA PHE A 227 12.96 -28.18 25.53
C PHE A 227 12.15 -26.95 25.10
N GLU A 228 12.79 -26.08 24.35
CA GLU A 228 12.16 -24.98 23.59
C GLU A 228 11.94 -25.48 22.16
N LEU A 229 10.67 -25.58 21.76
CA LEU A 229 10.29 -26.10 20.45
C LEU A 229 9.69 -24.99 19.59
N ASN A 230 10.16 -24.87 18.35
CA ASN A 230 9.53 -24.01 17.33
C ASN A 230 9.20 -24.86 16.11
N THR A 231 7.98 -24.68 15.62
CA THR A 231 7.47 -25.39 14.45
C THR A 231 6.97 -24.38 13.44
N THR A 232 7.40 -24.47 12.18
CA THR A 232 6.85 -23.70 11.07
C THR A 232 6.36 -24.65 9.98
N LEU A 233 5.13 -24.45 9.54
CA LEU A 233 4.55 -25.08 8.36
C LEU A 233 4.19 -23.98 7.37
N ASP A 234 4.65 -24.09 6.12
CA ASP A 234 4.29 -23.20 5.01
C ASP A 234 3.82 -24.05 3.83
N ALA A 235 2.58 -23.88 3.45
CA ALA A 235 2.00 -24.48 2.25
C ALA A 235 1.66 -23.35 1.27
N THR A 236 2.38 -23.27 0.16
CA THR A 236 2.24 -22.18 -0.80
C THR A 236 1.99 -22.73 -2.20
N ARG A 237 0.94 -22.23 -2.83
CA ARG A 237 0.67 -22.41 -4.25
C ARG A 237 1.22 -21.22 -5.03
N PHE A 238 2.07 -21.53 -6.02
CA PHE A 238 2.64 -20.54 -6.94
C PHE A 238 1.98 -20.64 -8.30
N GLU A 239 1.51 -19.50 -8.80
CA GLU A 239 0.91 -19.40 -10.14
C GLU A 239 1.58 -18.30 -10.96
N SER A 240 1.83 -18.59 -12.22
CA SER A 240 2.37 -17.66 -13.20
C SER A 240 1.83 -18.01 -14.59
N PRO A 241 1.42 -17.03 -15.40
CA PRO A 241 1.04 -17.28 -16.78
C PRO A 241 2.22 -17.64 -17.71
N TYR A 242 3.45 -17.36 -17.27
CA TYR A 242 4.66 -17.47 -18.11
C TYR A 242 5.67 -18.52 -17.62
N MET A 243 5.53 -18.99 -16.39
CA MET A 243 6.46 -19.91 -15.73
C MET A 243 5.74 -21.16 -15.25
N VAL A 244 6.48 -22.20 -14.89
CA VAL A 244 5.93 -23.46 -14.37
C VAL A 244 5.24 -23.21 -13.03
N ASN A 245 3.99 -23.63 -12.93
CA ASN A 245 3.21 -23.56 -11.70
C ASN A 245 3.59 -24.69 -10.74
N GLY A 246 3.36 -24.49 -9.44
CA GLY A 246 3.66 -25.55 -8.48
C GLY A 246 3.19 -25.24 -7.07
N ASP A 247 3.13 -26.27 -6.27
CA ASP A 247 2.86 -26.23 -4.85
C ASP A 247 4.17 -26.49 -4.08
N ARG A 248 4.44 -25.71 -3.04
CA ARG A 248 5.58 -25.88 -2.13
C ARG A 248 5.04 -26.14 -0.73
N PHE A 249 5.58 -27.14 -0.07
CA PHE A 249 5.37 -27.37 1.34
C PHE A 249 6.71 -27.30 2.06
N VAL A 250 6.80 -26.47 3.11
CA VAL A 250 7.96 -26.35 3.97
C VAL A 250 7.56 -26.78 5.38
N PHE A 251 8.37 -27.65 5.97
CA PHE A 251 8.30 -28.03 7.38
C PHE A 251 9.63 -27.70 8.04
N GLU A 252 9.60 -26.84 9.03
CA GLU A 252 10.74 -26.54 9.88
C GLU A 252 10.39 -26.88 11.34
N GLN A 253 11.26 -27.66 11.98
CA GLN A 253 11.16 -27.97 13.38
C GLN A 253 12.51 -27.68 14.06
N SER A 254 12.53 -26.78 15.02
CA SER A 254 13.71 -26.59 15.87
C SER A 254 13.43 -27.01 17.30
N ALA A 255 14.43 -27.59 17.93
CA ALA A 255 14.45 -27.93 19.35
C ALA A 255 15.74 -27.41 19.98
N ALA A 256 15.60 -26.67 21.06
CA ALA A 256 16.72 -26.19 21.86
C ALA A 256 16.57 -26.62 23.32
N TYR A 257 17.67 -26.91 24.00
CA TYR A 257 17.66 -27.24 25.41
C TYR A 257 18.62 -26.32 26.20
N PRO A 258 18.12 -25.37 26.99
CA PRO A 258 18.94 -24.41 27.71
C PRO A 258 19.51 -25.04 28.98
N PHE A 259 20.83 -25.31 29.00
CA PHE A 259 21.58 -25.63 30.23
C PHE A 259 22.09 -24.32 30.88
N ARG A 260 21.82 -24.15 32.16
CA ARG A 260 22.22 -22.96 32.91
C ARG A 260 22.91 -23.33 34.21
N GLY A 261 24.07 -22.74 34.48
CA GLY A 261 24.79 -22.80 35.72
C GLY A 261 25.04 -21.42 36.32
N ALA A 262 25.67 -21.34 37.50
CA ALA A 262 25.83 -20.08 38.24
C ALA A 262 26.65 -18.99 37.50
N GLY A 263 27.46 -19.38 36.51
CA GLY A 263 28.29 -18.42 35.75
C GLY A 263 28.41 -18.79 34.27
N TRP A 264 27.55 -19.70 33.77
CA TRP A 264 27.59 -20.15 32.38
C TRP A 264 26.21 -20.57 31.91
N PHE A 265 25.97 -20.51 30.59
CA PHE A 265 24.84 -21.11 29.91
C PHE A 265 25.28 -21.71 28.57
N VAL A 266 24.65 -22.80 28.19
CA VAL A 266 24.82 -23.45 26.88
C VAL A 266 23.43 -23.82 26.36
N VAL A 267 23.14 -23.47 25.13
CA VAL A 267 21.83 -23.74 24.50
C VAL A 267 22.07 -24.49 23.19
N PRO A 268 22.28 -25.84 23.24
CA PRO A 268 22.31 -26.62 22.01
C PRO A 268 20.95 -26.54 21.32
N LYS A 269 20.99 -26.28 20.01
CA LYS A 269 19.83 -26.18 19.15
C LYS A 269 20.01 -27.10 17.95
N ALA A 270 18.99 -27.90 17.64
CA ALA A 270 18.91 -28.68 16.43
C ALA A 270 17.73 -28.18 15.61
N THR A 271 17.91 -28.04 14.29
CA THR A 271 16.85 -27.63 13.38
C THR A 271 16.77 -28.65 12.25
N PHE A 272 15.56 -29.11 11.98
CA PHE A 272 15.22 -29.89 10.79
C PHE A 272 14.43 -29.00 9.82
N LEU A 273 14.86 -28.93 8.57
CA LEU A 273 14.15 -28.24 7.49
C LEU A 273 13.92 -29.20 6.33
N GLY A 274 12.63 -29.42 6.01
CA GLY A 274 12.22 -30.20 4.84
C GLY A 274 11.39 -29.32 3.90
N THR A 275 11.70 -29.40 2.61
CA THR A 275 10.96 -28.69 1.58
C THR A 275 10.56 -29.66 0.47
N TRP A 276 9.28 -29.65 0.11
CA TRP A 276 8.72 -30.49 -0.95
C TRP A 276 8.09 -29.59 -2.00
N TYR A 277 8.30 -29.94 -3.27
CA TYR A 277 7.72 -29.27 -4.41
C TYR A 277 6.90 -30.25 -5.23
N GLN A 278 5.72 -29.80 -5.66
CA GLN A 278 4.91 -30.50 -6.63
C GLN A 278 4.66 -29.54 -7.83
N LEU A 279 5.30 -29.81 -8.94
CA LEU A 279 5.16 -29.01 -10.14
C LEU A 279 3.85 -29.33 -10.87
N ARG A 280 3.25 -28.33 -11.51
CA ARG A 280 2.01 -28.43 -12.29
C ARG A 280 2.20 -27.70 -13.63
N ASP A 281 1.39 -28.09 -14.60
CA ASP A 281 1.35 -27.45 -15.93
C ASP A 281 2.69 -27.50 -16.69
N ILE A 282 3.48 -28.55 -16.45
CA ILE A 282 4.73 -28.78 -17.16
C ILE A 282 4.38 -29.18 -18.61
N LYS A 283 4.89 -28.43 -19.60
CA LYS A 283 4.75 -28.80 -21.02
C LYS A 283 5.45 -30.12 -21.29
N ASP A 284 4.87 -30.96 -22.17
CA ASP A 284 5.40 -32.29 -22.44
C ASP A 284 6.88 -32.29 -22.96
N SER A 285 7.33 -31.20 -23.57
CA SER A 285 8.72 -30.99 -23.98
C SER A 285 9.69 -30.75 -22.83
N GLU A 286 9.19 -30.39 -21.63
CA GLU A 286 9.99 -30.04 -20.46
C GLU A 286 9.92 -31.08 -19.35
N LYS A 287 9.00 -32.07 -19.46
CA LYS A 287 8.82 -33.13 -18.46
C LYS A 287 10.08 -33.95 -18.15
N ALA A 288 10.99 -34.08 -19.09
CA ALA A 288 12.24 -34.81 -18.88
C ALA A 288 13.26 -34.03 -18.02
N GLN A 289 13.04 -32.74 -17.77
CA GLN A 289 13.96 -31.86 -17.06
C GLN A 289 13.56 -31.64 -15.57
N PHE A 290 12.33 -32.00 -15.20
CA PHE A 290 11.78 -31.76 -13.87
C PHE A 290 11.19 -33.07 -13.30
N ASP A 291 12.03 -33.89 -12.68
CA ASP A 291 11.52 -34.89 -11.71
C ASP A 291 11.16 -34.19 -10.41
N ASP A 292 10.16 -34.72 -9.67
CA ASP A 292 9.79 -34.22 -8.36
C ASP A 292 11.03 -34.11 -7.47
N CYS A 293 11.52 -32.90 -7.26
CA CYS A 293 12.78 -32.66 -6.57
C CYS A 293 12.53 -32.51 -5.08
N LEU A 294 13.02 -33.48 -4.31
CA LEU A 294 13.06 -33.44 -2.86
C LEU A 294 14.42 -32.85 -2.44
N LEU A 295 14.46 -31.57 -2.02
CA LEU A 295 15.66 -30.96 -1.49
C LEU A 295 15.70 -31.10 0.03
N TYR A 296 16.62 -31.91 0.54
CA TYR A 296 16.99 -31.93 1.97
C TYR A 296 18.17 -30.99 2.17
N THR A 297 18.01 -29.99 3.05
CA THR A 297 19.15 -29.27 3.60
C THR A 297 19.17 -29.50 5.10
N SER A 298 20.19 -30.19 5.62
CA SER A 298 20.54 -30.16 7.03
C SER A 298 21.62 -29.11 7.23
N ASP A 299 21.26 -27.96 7.78
CA ASP A 299 22.24 -26.96 8.17
C ASP A 299 22.68 -27.23 9.61
N ALA A 300 23.88 -27.74 9.77
CA ALA A 300 24.58 -27.74 11.06
C ALA A 300 25.09 -26.31 11.23
N ALA A 301 24.56 -25.58 12.21
CA ALA A 301 24.93 -24.22 12.52
C ALA A 301 26.47 -24.10 12.66
N ASP A 302 27.09 -23.37 11.74
CA ASP A 302 28.49 -22.97 11.81
C ASP A 302 28.54 -21.72 12.71
N ASP A 303 28.60 -21.94 14.04
CA ASP A 303 28.87 -20.91 15.00
C ASP A 303 30.37 -20.51 14.88
N ARG A 304 30.65 -19.56 14.00
CA ARG A 304 31.92 -18.82 14.08
C ARG A 304 31.74 -17.62 15.00
N ILE A 305 32.34 -17.74 16.14
CA ILE A 305 32.59 -16.67 17.13
C ILE A 305 33.50 -15.59 16.52
#